data_6579bf2797de4fbd8d062510e9276fe0
#
_entry.id   6579bf2797de4fbd8d062510e9276fe0
#
_cell.length_a   1.000
_cell.length_b   1.000
_cell.length_c   1.000
_cell.angle_alpha   90.00
_cell.angle_beta   90.00
_cell.angle_gamma   90.00
#
_symmetry.space_group_name_H-M   'P 1'
#
loop_
_entity.id
_entity.type
_entity.pdbx_description
1 polymer ?
#
loop_
_entity_poly.entity_id
_entity_poly.type
_entity_poly.pdbx_seq_one_letter_code
_entity_poly.pdbx_strand_id
1 'polypeptide(L)'
;RSSGGSAGPAGIVVTNYEKLHKFDHDDFGGVVCDESSVLKAFDGKRRAEITEFMRCIQYRALYTATAAPNDYIELGTSSEALGDLGHVDMLNRFFKNDNNTSDMGRKWATEGGGKSQWRFKGHAEVPFWKWICSWARACRRPSDLGFDDSRFVLPELIEREHLIEARTSAPGFLPGFSRPAQNFFEEREERRRTIRERCERVAQLVSDGQPFVAWCHLNDEGDLLAEMIPDARQVSGADSDEAKEEAYEAFASGQIRGIVTKPKIGAWGLNWQHCAHVVSFVSHSYEQYYQAVRRCWRFGQTREVVVDLIAAEGERGVKENLRRKGAAADRMFTALVAHMNDARRIVQANSFTKPLEAPAWL
;
A
#
# COMPACT_ATOMS: atom_id res chain seq x y z
N ARG A 1 -0.41 13.93 19.48
CA ARG A 1 -1.54 14.06 20.44
C ARG A 1 -2.60 14.96 19.81
N SER A 2 -3.74 14.39 19.46
CA SER A 2 -4.85 15.14 18.86
C SER A 2 -5.72 15.72 19.96
N SER A 3 -5.44 16.95 20.38
CA SER A 3 -6.41 17.76 21.09
C SER A 3 -7.34 18.41 20.06
N GLY A 4 -8.65 18.15 20.14
CA GLY A 4 -9.63 18.94 19.40
C GLY A 4 -9.65 20.33 19.99
N GLY A 5 -9.01 21.28 19.35
CA GLY A 5 -8.98 22.68 19.71
C GLY A 5 -8.68 23.49 18.45
N SER A 6 -9.22 24.70 18.32
CA SER A 6 -8.92 25.58 17.20
C SER A 6 -7.42 25.81 17.09
N ALA A 7 -6.90 25.80 15.86
CA ALA A 7 -5.53 26.15 15.61
C ALA A 7 -5.29 27.57 16.14
N GLY A 8 -4.29 27.76 17.00
CA GLY A 8 -3.82 29.08 17.39
C GLY A 8 -3.29 29.86 16.16
N PRO A 9 -2.96 31.14 16.28
CA PRO A 9 -2.74 32.07 15.17
C PRO A 9 -1.62 31.70 14.17
N ALA A 10 -0.82 30.68 14.42
CA ALA A 10 0.08 30.03 13.45
C ALA A 10 0.53 28.70 14.03
N GLY A 11 0.10 27.59 13.47
CA GLY A 11 0.50 26.27 13.94
C GLY A 11 0.12 25.14 12.99
N ILE A 12 0.76 23.98 13.18
CA ILE A 12 0.43 22.75 12.49
C ILE A 12 -0.36 21.86 13.45
N VAL A 13 -1.56 21.45 13.04
CA VAL A 13 -2.37 20.46 13.75
C VAL A 13 -2.20 19.13 13.08
N VAL A 14 -1.80 18.10 13.84
CA VAL A 14 -1.68 16.73 13.36
C VAL A 14 -2.81 15.90 13.95
N THR A 15 -3.55 15.22 13.09
CA THR A 15 -4.69 14.37 13.48
C THR A 15 -4.79 13.15 12.60
N ASN A 16 -5.59 12.17 13.00
CA ASN A 16 -5.95 11.04 12.16
C ASN A 16 -7.28 11.29 11.42
N TYR A 17 -7.49 10.52 10.34
CA TYR A 17 -8.68 10.68 9.49
C TYR A 17 -10.00 10.44 10.23
N GLU A 18 -10.02 9.58 11.26
CA GLU A 18 -11.21 9.31 12.08
C GLU A 18 -11.70 10.52 12.87
N LYS A 19 -10.81 11.46 13.15
CA LYS A 19 -11.12 12.66 13.95
C LYS A 19 -11.36 13.90 13.10
N LEU A 20 -11.37 13.78 11.77
CA LEU A 20 -11.54 14.92 10.86
C LEU A 20 -12.81 15.72 11.16
N HIS A 21 -13.91 15.05 11.50
CA HIS A 21 -15.20 15.64 11.87
C HIS A 21 -15.17 16.60 13.08
N LYS A 22 -14.05 16.66 13.82
CA LYS A 22 -13.85 17.56 14.97
C LYS A 22 -13.27 18.92 14.60
N PHE A 23 -12.93 19.12 13.34
CA PHE A 23 -12.29 20.33 12.85
C PHE A 23 -13.19 21.04 11.86
N ASP A 24 -13.21 22.37 11.95
CA ASP A 24 -13.83 23.23 10.94
C ASP A 24 -12.81 23.56 9.87
N HIS A 25 -13.19 23.40 8.60
CA HIS A 25 -12.29 23.71 7.47
C HIS A 25 -11.93 25.20 7.39
N ASP A 26 -12.76 26.09 7.92
CA ASP A 26 -12.52 27.54 7.91
C ASP A 26 -11.38 27.96 8.85
N ASP A 27 -10.99 27.09 9.78
CA ASP A 27 -9.85 27.33 10.69
C ASP A 27 -8.49 27.12 10.00
N PHE A 28 -8.44 26.60 8.76
CA PHE A 28 -7.21 26.15 8.11
C PHE A 28 -6.98 26.79 6.75
N GLY A 29 -5.80 27.36 6.57
CA GLY A 29 -5.32 27.83 5.25
C GLY A 29 -4.86 26.72 4.32
N GLY A 30 -4.44 25.59 4.86
CA GLY A 30 -3.93 24.45 4.11
C GLY A 30 -4.19 23.10 4.77
N VAL A 31 -4.26 22.04 3.97
CA VAL A 31 -4.40 20.65 4.42
C VAL A 31 -3.43 19.73 3.68
N VAL A 32 -2.80 18.86 4.44
CA VAL A 32 -1.91 17.80 3.93
C VAL A 32 -2.45 16.46 4.37
N CYS A 33 -2.73 15.58 3.41
CA CYS A 33 -3.11 14.20 3.66
C CYS A 33 -1.91 13.29 3.42
N ASP A 34 -1.33 12.77 4.48
CA ASP A 34 -0.31 11.71 4.41
C ASP A 34 -1.02 10.35 4.28
N GLU A 35 -0.38 9.40 3.59
CA GLU A 35 -0.98 8.11 3.23
C GLU A 35 -2.37 8.26 2.58
N SER A 36 -2.46 9.15 1.61
CA SER A 36 -3.70 9.52 0.93
C SER A 36 -4.34 8.39 0.10
N SER A 37 -3.73 7.20 0.07
CA SER A 37 -4.34 5.97 -0.47
C SER A 37 -5.68 5.61 0.20
N VAL A 38 -6.01 6.20 1.34
CA VAL A 38 -7.35 6.13 1.97
C VAL A 38 -8.46 6.60 1.02
N LEU A 39 -8.16 7.47 0.05
CA LEU A 39 -9.09 7.99 -0.95
C LEU A 39 -9.43 7.00 -2.08
N LYS A 40 -8.75 5.86 -2.19
CA LYS A 40 -8.91 4.89 -3.29
C LYS A 40 -10.32 4.31 -3.46
N ALA A 41 -11.07 4.19 -2.36
CA ALA A 41 -12.45 3.68 -2.40
C ALA A 41 -13.41 4.79 -2.82
N PHE A 42 -13.78 4.84 -4.10
CA PHE A 42 -14.58 5.92 -4.68
C PHE A 42 -16.00 6.04 -4.08
N ASP A 43 -16.55 4.98 -3.50
CA ASP A 43 -17.85 4.92 -2.81
C ASP A 43 -17.72 4.97 -1.27
N GLY A 44 -16.50 5.12 -0.75
CA GLY A 44 -16.24 5.13 0.66
C GLY A 44 -16.70 6.39 1.38
N LYS A 45 -17.43 6.26 2.50
CA LYS A 45 -17.88 7.39 3.32
C LYS A 45 -16.69 8.28 3.76
N ARG A 46 -15.59 7.67 4.20
CA ARG A 46 -14.38 8.40 4.62
C ARG A 46 -13.77 9.20 3.47
N ARG A 47 -13.74 8.65 2.26
CA ARG A 47 -13.29 9.38 1.07
C ARG A 47 -14.14 10.62 0.83
N ALA A 48 -15.45 10.50 0.94
CA ALA A 48 -16.38 11.64 0.76
C ALA A 48 -16.12 12.74 1.79
N GLU A 49 -16.00 12.39 3.08
CA GLU A 49 -15.70 13.33 4.17
C GLU A 49 -14.37 14.07 3.96
N ILE A 50 -13.30 13.34 3.59
CA ILE A 50 -11.99 13.94 3.34
C ILE A 50 -12.05 14.86 2.11
N THR A 51 -12.70 14.42 1.03
CA THR A 51 -12.80 15.20 -0.21
C THR A 51 -13.58 16.49 0.04
N GLU A 52 -14.70 16.43 0.77
CA GLU A 52 -15.51 17.60 1.13
C GLU A 52 -14.70 18.60 1.95
N PHE A 53 -14.05 18.14 3.01
CA PHE A 53 -13.19 18.97 3.86
C PHE A 53 -12.06 19.63 3.06
N MET A 54 -11.35 18.86 2.23
CA MET A 54 -10.25 19.38 1.43
C MET A 54 -10.70 20.44 0.43
N ARG A 55 -11.85 20.25 -0.23
CA ARG A 55 -12.33 21.17 -1.27
C ARG A 55 -12.69 22.56 -0.74
N CYS A 56 -12.96 22.68 0.55
CA CYS A 56 -13.22 23.95 1.22
C CYS A 56 -11.93 24.72 1.53
N ILE A 57 -10.75 24.09 1.51
CA ILE A 57 -9.46 24.68 1.90
C ILE A 57 -8.68 25.07 0.65
N GLN A 58 -7.99 26.21 0.70
CA GLN A 58 -7.26 26.78 -0.44
C GLN A 58 -6.03 25.94 -0.84
N TYR A 59 -5.15 25.61 0.12
CA TYR A 59 -3.92 24.86 -0.14
C TYR A 59 -4.08 23.40 0.23
N ARG A 60 -3.90 22.52 -0.75
CA ARG A 60 -4.15 21.08 -0.62
C ARG A 60 -2.99 20.26 -1.14
N ALA A 61 -2.56 19.26 -0.37
CA ALA A 61 -1.54 18.33 -0.79
C ALA A 61 -1.89 16.89 -0.37
N LEU A 62 -1.58 15.93 -1.22
CA LEU A 62 -1.74 14.51 -0.99
C LEU A 62 -0.37 13.83 -1.13
N TYR A 63 -0.01 13.00 -0.16
CA TYR A 63 1.22 12.21 -0.18
C TYR A 63 0.89 10.74 0.02
N THR A 64 1.48 9.87 -0.79
CA THR A 64 1.37 8.42 -0.63
C THR A 64 2.43 7.70 -1.45
N ALA A 65 2.90 6.57 -0.95
CA ALA A 65 3.75 5.65 -1.69
C ALA A 65 2.96 4.73 -2.64
N THR A 66 1.64 4.65 -2.48
CA THR A 66 0.74 3.73 -3.19
C THR A 66 -0.50 4.45 -3.70
N ALA A 67 -0.31 5.40 -4.63
CA ALA A 67 -1.36 6.30 -5.11
C ALA A 67 -2.55 5.57 -5.77
N ALA A 68 -2.30 4.49 -6.50
CA ALA A 68 -3.32 3.68 -7.17
C ALA A 68 -2.94 2.19 -7.07
N PRO A 69 -3.09 1.58 -5.87
CA PRO A 69 -2.58 0.24 -5.60
C PRO A 69 -3.33 -0.87 -6.35
N ASN A 70 -4.52 -0.60 -6.86
CA ASN A 70 -5.32 -1.60 -7.57
C ASN A 70 -5.52 -1.27 -9.05
N ASP A 71 -5.79 -0.01 -9.39
CA ASP A 71 -6.08 0.43 -10.76
C ASP A 71 -5.84 1.93 -10.93
N TYR A 72 -5.44 2.36 -12.14
CA TYR A 72 -5.22 3.78 -12.48
C TYR A 72 -6.44 4.68 -12.28
N ILE A 73 -7.64 4.11 -12.35
CA ILE A 73 -8.89 4.85 -12.09
C ILE A 73 -8.96 5.43 -10.67
N GLU A 74 -8.21 4.85 -9.71
CA GLU A 74 -8.13 5.36 -8.33
C GLU A 74 -7.50 6.76 -8.26
N LEU A 75 -6.70 7.17 -9.25
CA LEU A 75 -6.13 8.52 -9.31
C LEU A 75 -7.19 9.61 -9.50
N GLY A 76 -8.35 9.27 -10.03
CA GLY A 76 -9.47 10.20 -10.18
C GLY A 76 -10.03 10.69 -8.84
N THR A 77 -10.01 9.88 -7.80
CA THR A 77 -10.46 10.30 -6.45
C THR A 77 -9.46 11.28 -5.81
N SER A 78 -8.18 11.10 -6.05
CA SER A 78 -7.15 12.05 -5.62
C SER A 78 -7.28 13.39 -6.34
N SER A 79 -7.49 13.37 -7.65
CA SER A 79 -7.76 14.58 -8.46
C SER A 79 -9.00 15.34 -7.97
N GLU A 80 -10.08 14.61 -7.66
CA GLU A 80 -11.32 15.19 -7.14
C GLU A 80 -11.09 15.88 -5.78
N ALA A 81 -10.33 15.25 -4.88
CA ALA A 81 -10.00 15.82 -3.57
C ALA A 81 -9.14 17.10 -3.69
N LEU A 82 -8.24 17.14 -4.66
CA LEU A 82 -7.44 18.33 -4.97
C LEU A 82 -8.27 19.44 -5.64
N GLY A 83 -9.46 19.11 -6.15
CA GLY A 83 -10.36 20.08 -6.82
C GLY A 83 -10.02 20.30 -8.29
N ASP A 84 -9.33 19.35 -8.92
CA ASP A 84 -9.11 19.35 -10.37
C ASP A 84 -10.28 18.60 -11.07
N LEU A 85 -10.05 17.53 -11.79
CA LEU A 85 -11.08 16.78 -12.50
C LEU A 85 -11.79 15.79 -11.56
N GLY A 86 -13.12 15.76 -11.57
CA GLY A 86 -13.91 14.79 -10.82
C GLY A 86 -13.67 13.34 -11.30
N HIS A 87 -13.84 12.37 -10.38
CA HIS A 87 -13.59 10.95 -10.69
C HIS A 87 -14.42 10.45 -11.89
N VAL A 88 -15.73 10.78 -11.93
CA VAL A 88 -16.63 10.38 -13.02
C VAL A 88 -16.24 11.03 -14.35
N ASP A 89 -15.86 12.31 -14.31
CA ASP A 89 -15.44 13.05 -15.52
C ASP A 89 -14.12 12.48 -16.08
N MET A 90 -13.20 12.12 -15.21
CA MET A 90 -11.97 11.43 -15.57
C MET A 90 -12.25 10.10 -16.27
N LEU A 91 -13.14 9.26 -15.69
CA LEU A 91 -13.57 8.02 -16.32
C LEU A 91 -14.17 8.26 -17.71
N ASN A 92 -15.10 9.19 -17.82
CA ASN A 92 -15.74 9.53 -19.09
C ASN A 92 -14.76 10.08 -20.12
N ARG A 93 -13.73 10.77 -19.69
CA ARG A 93 -12.75 11.38 -20.58
C ARG A 93 -11.74 10.37 -21.14
N PHE A 94 -11.17 9.52 -20.30
CA PHE A 94 -10.02 8.70 -20.64
C PHE A 94 -10.32 7.20 -20.76
N PHE A 95 -11.39 6.72 -20.15
CA PHE A 95 -11.69 5.29 -20.05
C PHE A 95 -12.99 4.91 -20.73
N LYS A 96 -13.12 3.65 -21.06
CA LYS A 96 -14.38 3.00 -21.45
C LYS A 96 -14.59 1.74 -20.63
N ASN A 97 -15.85 1.46 -20.35
CA ASN A 97 -16.26 0.28 -19.61
C ASN A 97 -16.61 -0.85 -20.58
N ASP A 98 -15.85 -1.94 -20.56
CA ASP A 98 -16.05 -3.06 -21.47
C ASP A 98 -17.31 -3.88 -21.13
N ASN A 99 -17.82 -3.81 -19.91
CA ASN A 99 -19.06 -4.51 -19.53
C ASN A 99 -20.31 -3.93 -20.22
N ASN A 100 -20.24 -2.73 -20.77
CA ASN A 100 -21.36 -2.09 -21.46
C ASN A 100 -21.40 -2.35 -22.98
N THR A 101 -20.40 -3.00 -23.55
CA THR A 101 -20.25 -3.14 -25.02
C THR A 101 -20.66 -4.48 -25.60
N SER A 102 -20.96 -5.48 -24.79
CA SER A 102 -21.44 -6.79 -25.26
C SER A 102 -22.58 -7.32 -24.39
N ASP A 103 -23.56 -7.98 -25.02
CA ASP A 103 -24.65 -8.67 -24.29
C ASP A 103 -24.13 -9.79 -23.37
N MET A 104 -22.97 -10.37 -23.69
CA MET A 104 -22.27 -11.33 -22.85
C MET A 104 -21.63 -10.66 -21.63
N GLY A 105 -21.10 -9.45 -21.74
CA GLY A 105 -20.56 -8.67 -20.63
C GLY A 105 -21.64 -8.26 -19.63
N ARG A 106 -22.85 -7.94 -20.09
CA ARG A 106 -24.02 -7.64 -19.21
C ARG A 106 -24.50 -8.85 -18.41
N LYS A 107 -24.54 -10.04 -19.01
CA LYS A 107 -24.86 -11.29 -18.30
C LYS A 107 -23.83 -11.65 -17.25
N TRP A 108 -22.54 -11.47 -17.52
CA TRP A 108 -21.45 -11.74 -16.56
C TRP A 108 -21.48 -10.75 -15.38
N ALA A 109 -21.81 -9.49 -15.60
CA ALA A 109 -21.91 -8.48 -14.55
C ALA A 109 -23.10 -8.75 -13.60
N THR A 110 -24.19 -9.32 -14.12
CA THR A 110 -25.39 -9.66 -13.33
C THR A 110 -25.35 -11.00 -12.63
N GLU A 111 -24.65 -11.98 -13.18
CA GLU A 111 -24.62 -13.34 -12.63
C GLU A 111 -23.38 -13.69 -11.79
N GLY A 112 -22.30 -12.93 -11.87
CA GLY A 112 -21.01 -13.30 -11.27
C GLY A 112 -20.29 -12.24 -10.46
N GLY A 113 -20.89 -11.09 -10.12
CA GLY A 113 -20.19 -10.05 -9.35
C GLY A 113 -18.91 -9.53 -10.03
N GLY A 114 -18.83 -9.60 -11.36
CA GLY A 114 -17.69 -9.19 -12.15
C GLY A 114 -17.41 -7.70 -11.95
N LYS A 115 -16.20 -7.37 -11.46
CA LYS A 115 -15.74 -5.99 -11.34
C LYS A 115 -15.79 -5.34 -12.72
N SER A 116 -16.39 -4.14 -12.78
CA SER A 116 -16.38 -3.28 -13.96
C SER A 116 -14.96 -3.15 -14.50
N GLN A 117 -14.72 -3.61 -15.72
CA GLN A 117 -13.39 -3.58 -16.34
C GLN A 117 -13.26 -2.30 -17.14
N TRP A 118 -12.57 -1.33 -16.58
CA TRP A 118 -12.24 -0.09 -17.23
C TRP A 118 -10.93 -0.24 -18.00
N ARG A 119 -10.90 0.24 -19.24
CA ARG A 119 -9.68 0.32 -20.05
C ARG A 119 -9.56 1.68 -20.73
N PHE A 120 -8.35 2.09 -21.05
CA PHE A 120 -8.14 3.31 -21.83
C PHE A 120 -8.91 3.28 -23.15
N LYS A 121 -9.45 4.41 -23.55
CA LYS A 121 -9.81 4.64 -24.96
C LYS A 121 -8.52 4.59 -25.77
N GLY A 122 -8.58 4.10 -27.03
CA GLY A 122 -7.38 3.75 -27.80
C GLY A 122 -6.31 4.85 -27.96
N HIS A 123 -6.66 6.11 -27.78
CA HIS A 123 -5.75 7.27 -27.90
C HIS A 123 -5.62 8.06 -26.59
N ALA A 124 -6.20 7.59 -25.49
CA ALA A 124 -6.34 8.38 -24.27
C ALA A 124 -5.21 8.18 -23.24
N GLU A 125 -4.35 7.17 -23.41
CA GLU A 125 -3.32 6.84 -22.41
C GLU A 125 -2.30 7.97 -22.26
N VAL A 126 -1.72 8.46 -23.35
CA VAL A 126 -0.76 9.59 -23.30
C VAL A 126 -1.39 10.87 -22.77
N PRO A 127 -2.58 11.31 -23.25
CA PRO A 127 -3.29 12.43 -22.65
C PRO A 127 -3.59 12.27 -21.15
N PHE A 128 -3.92 11.04 -20.69
CA PHE A 128 -4.13 10.76 -19.29
C PHE A 128 -2.87 11.00 -18.44
N TRP A 129 -1.72 10.46 -18.87
CA TRP A 129 -0.47 10.67 -18.14
C TRP A 129 -0.03 12.13 -18.13
N LYS A 130 -0.21 12.86 -19.23
CA LYS A 130 0.04 14.31 -19.30
C LYS A 130 -0.86 15.07 -18.31
N TRP A 131 -2.13 14.69 -18.22
CA TRP A 131 -3.05 15.26 -17.25
C TRP A 131 -2.63 14.95 -15.81
N ILE A 132 -2.29 13.71 -15.49
CA ILE A 132 -1.75 13.36 -14.17
C ILE A 132 -0.53 14.23 -13.82
N CYS A 133 0.42 14.36 -14.75
CA CYS A 133 1.63 15.17 -14.56
C CYS A 133 1.37 16.68 -14.43
N SER A 134 0.17 17.18 -14.74
CA SER A 134 -0.17 18.58 -14.52
C SER A 134 -0.36 18.93 -13.04
N TRP A 135 -0.81 17.96 -12.22
CA TRP A 135 -1.09 18.15 -10.79
C TRP A 135 -0.32 17.20 -9.85
N ALA A 136 0.23 16.09 -10.33
CA ALA A 136 0.97 15.10 -9.54
C ALA A 136 2.46 15.03 -9.92
N ARG A 137 3.27 14.59 -8.96
CA ARG A 137 4.68 14.25 -9.15
C ARG A 137 4.95 12.90 -8.50
N ALA A 138 5.86 12.12 -9.12
CA ALA A 138 6.27 10.82 -8.63
C ALA A 138 7.80 10.76 -8.53
N CYS A 139 8.31 10.17 -7.47
CA CYS A 139 9.74 10.02 -7.23
C CYS A 139 9.99 8.76 -6.39
N ARG A 140 10.78 7.82 -6.89
CA ARG A 140 11.28 6.65 -6.13
C ARG A 140 12.69 6.89 -5.62
N ARG A 141 13.46 7.65 -6.40
CA ARG A 141 14.87 7.94 -6.15
C ARG A 141 15.23 9.31 -6.73
N PRO A 142 16.31 9.91 -6.29
CA PRO A 142 16.72 11.25 -6.76
C PRO A 142 16.87 11.37 -8.28
N SER A 143 17.32 10.32 -8.97
CA SER A 143 17.48 10.33 -10.44
C SER A 143 16.16 10.50 -11.19
N ASP A 144 15.03 10.13 -10.62
CA ASP A 144 13.71 10.40 -11.21
C ASP A 144 13.45 11.91 -11.33
N LEU A 145 14.13 12.71 -10.53
CA LEU A 145 14.11 14.17 -10.54
C LEU A 145 15.39 14.81 -11.17
N GLY A 146 16.31 13.98 -11.67
CA GLY A 146 17.56 14.43 -12.31
C GLY A 146 18.73 14.66 -11.34
N PHE A 147 18.66 14.13 -10.12
CA PHE A 147 19.73 14.19 -9.12
C PHE A 147 20.50 12.86 -9.04
N ASP A 148 21.64 12.88 -8.34
CA ASP A 148 22.48 11.69 -8.13
C ASP A 148 21.88 10.74 -7.10
N ASP A 149 21.88 9.42 -7.41
CA ASP A 149 21.35 8.35 -6.59
C ASP A 149 22.37 7.76 -5.60
N SER A 150 23.65 8.11 -5.68
CA SER A 150 24.74 7.36 -5.01
C SER A 150 24.53 7.10 -3.51
N ARG A 151 23.82 7.99 -2.80
CA ARG A 151 23.51 7.88 -1.37
C ARG A 151 22.18 7.20 -1.07
N PHE A 152 21.40 6.87 -2.11
CA PHE A 152 20.01 6.42 -1.99
C PHE A 152 19.78 5.04 -2.61
N VAL A 153 20.85 4.37 -3.03
CA VAL A 153 20.77 3.00 -3.54
C VAL A 153 20.45 2.06 -2.39
N LEU A 154 19.33 1.37 -2.49
CA LEU A 154 18.95 0.34 -1.54
C LEU A 154 19.68 -0.97 -1.89
N PRO A 155 20.02 -1.78 -0.88
CA PRO A 155 20.52 -3.13 -1.12
C PRO A 155 19.47 -3.99 -1.83
N GLU A 156 19.89 -5.15 -2.31
CA GLU A 156 19.00 -6.06 -3.03
C GLU A 156 17.81 -6.50 -2.15
N LEU A 157 16.65 -6.61 -2.77
CA LEU A 157 15.43 -7.20 -2.19
C LEU A 157 15.26 -8.60 -2.80
N ILE A 158 15.42 -9.64 -1.98
CA ILE A 158 15.34 -11.03 -2.40
C ILE A 158 14.01 -11.62 -1.95
N GLU A 159 13.09 -11.84 -2.89
CA GLU A 159 11.82 -12.51 -2.62
C GLU A 159 11.93 -14.01 -2.84
N ARG A 160 11.59 -14.79 -1.81
CA ARG A 160 11.54 -16.26 -1.85
C ARG A 160 10.13 -16.73 -1.61
N GLU A 161 9.69 -17.70 -2.36
CA GLU A 161 8.33 -18.23 -2.27
C GLU A 161 8.34 -19.63 -1.66
N HIS A 162 7.44 -19.83 -0.70
CA HIS A 162 7.22 -21.11 -0.05
C HIS A 162 5.78 -21.53 -0.25
N LEU A 163 5.60 -22.52 -1.09
CA LEU A 163 4.30 -23.16 -1.30
C LEU A 163 4.14 -24.30 -0.31
N ILE A 164 3.13 -24.21 0.53
CA ILE A 164 2.88 -25.18 1.60
C ILE A 164 1.77 -26.11 1.19
N GLU A 165 2.10 -27.40 1.15
CA GLU A 165 1.13 -28.47 0.97
C GLU A 165 0.41 -28.76 2.28
N ALA A 166 -0.91 -28.89 2.20
CA ALA A 166 -1.71 -29.24 3.37
C ALA A 166 -1.55 -30.73 3.70
N ARG A 167 -1.35 -31.04 4.97
CA ARG A 167 -1.35 -32.43 5.46
C ARG A 167 -2.74 -33.09 5.40
N THR A 168 -3.79 -32.27 5.48
CA THR A 168 -5.18 -32.72 5.41
C THR A 168 -5.80 -32.35 4.08
N SER A 169 -6.52 -33.28 3.47
CA SER A 169 -7.25 -33.03 2.21
C SER A 169 -8.38 -32.03 2.43
N ALA A 170 -8.68 -31.25 1.38
CA ALA A 170 -9.91 -30.46 1.38
C ALA A 170 -11.13 -31.38 1.37
N PRO A 171 -12.24 -31.01 2.00
CA PRO A 171 -13.47 -31.82 2.00
C PRO A 171 -13.88 -32.20 0.56
N GLY A 172 -14.07 -33.50 0.31
CA GLY A 172 -14.43 -34.02 -1.00
C GLY A 172 -13.28 -34.31 -1.97
N PHE A 173 -12.02 -34.18 -1.54
CA PHE A 173 -10.85 -34.49 -2.36
C PHE A 173 -10.03 -35.66 -1.78
N LEU A 174 -9.34 -36.39 -2.67
CA LEU A 174 -8.38 -37.41 -2.27
C LEU A 174 -7.15 -36.79 -1.61
N PRO A 175 -6.46 -37.52 -0.70
CA PRO A 175 -5.21 -37.04 -0.08
C PRO A 175 -4.19 -36.57 -1.14
N GLY A 176 -3.63 -35.36 -0.93
CA GLY A 176 -2.66 -34.77 -1.86
C GLY A 176 -3.27 -34.01 -3.05
N PHE A 177 -4.59 -33.95 -3.18
CA PHE A 177 -5.24 -33.12 -4.20
C PHE A 177 -5.82 -31.86 -3.57
N SER A 178 -5.26 -30.70 -3.94
CA SER A 178 -5.83 -29.37 -3.69
C SER A 178 -6.12 -28.70 -5.03
N ARG A 179 -7.22 -27.98 -5.12
CA ARG A 179 -7.46 -27.07 -6.24
C ARG A 179 -7.29 -25.63 -5.77
N PRO A 180 -6.90 -24.70 -6.64
CA PRO A 180 -6.94 -23.30 -6.31
C PRO A 180 -8.33 -22.88 -5.84
N ALA A 181 -8.39 -22.13 -4.75
CA ALA A 181 -9.63 -21.55 -4.24
C ALA A 181 -10.26 -20.63 -5.30
N GLN A 182 -11.55 -20.79 -5.53
CA GLN A 182 -12.29 -20.03 -6.57
C GLN A 182 -12.94 -18.75 -6.04
N ASN A 183 -13.04 -18.63 -4.69
CA ASN A 183 -13.68 -17.50 -4.04
C ASN A 183 -13.06 -17.24 -2.65
N PHE A 184 -13.38 -16.08 -2.07
CA PHE A 184 -12.86 -15.67 -0.77
C PHE A 184 -13.21 -16.60 0.39
N PHE A 185 -14.32 -17.32 0.30
CA PHE A 185 -14.70 -18.28 1.33
C PHE A 185 -13.77 -19.50 1.30
N GLU A 186 -13.54 -20.07 0.14
CA GLU A 186 -12.61 -21.19 -0.06
C GLU A 186 -11.17 -20.80 0.33
N GLU A 187 -10.73 -19.59 -0.02
CA GLU A 187 -9.41 -19.07 0.42
C GLU A 187 -9.30 -19.00 1.93
N ARG A 188 -10.36 -18.55 2.61
CA ARG A 188 -10.37 -18.46 4.07
C ARG A 188 -10.35 -19.84 4.74
N GLU A 189 -11.09 -20.79 4.20
CA GLU A 189 -11.08 -22.19 4.66
C GLU A 189 -9.69 -22.82 4.44
N GLU A 190 -9.06 -22.57 3.30
CA GLU A 190 -7.72 -23.03 3.00
C GLU A 190 -6.70 -22.48 3.99
N ARG A 191 -6.76 -21.19 4.31
CA ARG A 191 -5.91 -20.54 5.30
C ARG A 191 -6.06 -21.16 6.68
N ARG A 192 -7.30 -21.47 7.10
CA ARG A 192 -7.54 -22.12 8.39
C ARG A 192 -7.04 -23.54 8.43
N ARG A 193 -7.27 -24.27 7.34
CA ARG A 193 -6.87 -25.66 7.20
C ARG A 193 -5.35 -25.85 7.23
N THR A 194 -4.60 -24.93 6.66
CA THR A 194 -3.13 -24.99 6.51
C THR A 194 -2.37 -24.12 7.52
N ILE A 195 -3.05 -23.62 8.54
CA ILE A 195 -2.45 -22.64 9.46
C ILE A 195 -1.22 -23.19 10.16
N ARG A 196 -1.29 -24.44 10.63
CA ARG A 196 -0.20 -25.06 11.39
C ARG A 196 1.04 -25.26 10.53
N GLU A 197 0.88 -25.85 9.36
CA GLU A 197 1.97 -26.11 8.42
C GLU A 197 2.64 -24.82 7.95
N ARG A 198 1.86 -23.77 7.72
CA ARG A 198 2.38 -22.46 7.37
C ARG A 198 3.16 -21.81 8.51
N CYS A 199 2.68 -21.88 9.75
CA CYS A 199 3.37 -21.37 10.93
C CYS A 199 4.62 -22.19 11.25
N GLU A 200 4.59 -23.52 11.12
CA GLU A 200 5.78 -24.39 11.24
C GLU A 200 6.87 -24.00 10.23
N ARG A 201 6.47 -23.67 8.99
CA ARG A 201 7.43 -23.19 7.99
C ARG A 201 8.06 -21.86 8.37
N VAL A 202 7.26 -20.90 8.89
CA VAL A 202 7.79 -19.63 9.41
C VAL A 202 8.80 -19.89 10.52
N ALA A 203 8.46 -20.70 11.53
CA ALA A 203 9.36 -21.02 12.64
C ALA A 203 10.69 -21.63 12.16
N GLN A 204 10.65 -22.50 11.14
CA GLN A 204 11.86 -23.06 10.50
C GLN A 204 12.72 -21.97 9.83
N LEU A 205 12.10 -21.06 9.08
CA LEU A 205 12.80 -20.01 8.34
C LEU A 205 13.53 -19.03 9.27
N VAL A 206 12.96 -18.74 10.44
CA VAL A 206 13.52 -17.79 11.40
C VAL A 206 14.37 -18.47 12.50
N SER A 207 14.73 -19.74 12.35
CA SER A 207 15.48 -20.50 13.34
C SER A 207 16.98 -20.13 13.38
N ASP A 208 17.45 -19.31 12.47
CA ASP A 208 18.85 -18.88 12.33
C ASP A 208 19.32 -17.87 13.40
N GLY A 209 18.43 -17.44 14.28
CA GLY A 209 18.71 -16.47 15.36
C GLY A 209 18.80 -15.01 14.91
N GLN A 210 18.58 -14.70 13.63
CA GLN A 210 18.60 -13.32 13.14
C GLN A 210 17.31 -12.57 13.48
N PRO A 211 17.34 -11.23 13.60
CA PRO A 211 16.13 -10.42 13.74
C PRO A 211 15.18 -10.62 12.56
N PHE A 212 13.88 -10.77 12.84
CA PHE A 212 12.87 -10.98 11.82
C PHE A 212 11.55 -10.28 12.13
N VAL A 213 10.76 -10.03 11.08
CA VAL A 213 9.37 -9.58 11.18
C VAL A 213 8.48 -10.61 10.49
N ALA A 214 7.46 -11.11 11.20
CA ALA A 214 6.46 -12.01 10.64
C ALA A 214 5.11 -11.30 10.52
N TRP A 215 4.64 -11.11 9.28
CA TRP A 215 3.38 -10.47 8.96
C TRP A 215 2.28 -11.52 8.79
N CYS A 216 1.33 -11.53 9.73
CA CYS A 216 0.17 -12.41 9.71
C CYS A 216 -1.11 -11.66 9.30
N HIS A 217 -2.19 -12.40 8.97
CA HIS A 217 -3.49 -11.83 8.60
C HIS A 217 -4.61 -12.30 9.55
N LEU A 218 -4.51 -13.51 10.08
CA LEU A 218 -5.44 -14.06 11.07
C LEU A 218 -4.90 -13.87 12.49
N ASN A 219 -5.78 -13.80 13.50
CA ASN A 219 -5.36 -13.79 14.91
C ASN A 219 -4.67 -15.11 15.25
N ASP A 220 -5.32 -16.22 14.87
CA ASP A 220 -4.83 -17.58 15.12
C ASP A 220 -3.43 -17.83 14.54
N GLU A 221 -3.06 -17.16 13.44
CA GLU A 221 -1.69 -17.19 12.90
C GLU A 221 -0.69 -16.52 13.84
N GLY A 222 -1.07 -15.35 14.37
CA GLY A 222 -0.22 -14.60 15.31
C GLY A 222 -0.05 -15.36 16.63
N ASP A 223 -1.12 -15.91 17.17
CA ASP A 223 -1.11 -16.66 18.42
C ASP A 223 -0.23 -17.93 18.30
N LEU A 224 -0.41 -18.68 17.21
CA LEU A 224 0.38 -19.88 16.94
C LEU A 224 1.87 -19.58 16.68
N LEU A 225 2.20 -18.50 15.99
CA LEU A 225 3.58 -18.08 15.80
C LEU A 225 4.23 -17.66 17.12
N ALA A 226 3.52 -16.96 17.99
CA ALA A 226 4.02 -16.59 19.31
C ALA A 226 4.28 -17.83 20.20
N GLU A 227 3.45 -18.89 20.08
CA GLU A 227 3.68 -20.17 20.75
C GLU A 227 4.90 -20.91 20.20
N MET A 228 5.06 -20.96 18.87
CA MET A 228 6.12 -21.70 18.18
C MET A 228 7.50 -21.00 18.23
N ILE A 229 7.52 -19.68 18.42
CA ILE A 229 8.73 -18.87 18.41
C ILE A 229 8.81 -18.04 19.71
N PRO A 230 9.28 -18.63 20.82
CA PRO A 230 9.20 -18.03 22.15
C PRO A 230 9.94 -16.70 22.31
N ASP A 231 10.93 -16.41 21.48
CA ASP A 231 11.72 -15.16 21.46
C ASP A 231 11.14 -14.11 20.48
N ALA A 232 9.93 -14.33 19.97
CA ALA A 232 9.14 -13.35 19.23
C ALA A 232 8.06 -12.73 20.09
N ARG A 233 7.85 -11.41 19.95
CA ARG A 233 6.75 -10.69 20.56
C ARG A 233 5.60 -10.54 19.56
N GLN A 234 4.43 -11.04 19.94
CA GLN A 234 3.22 -10.73 19.18
C GLN A 234 2.69 -9.35 19.55
N VAL A 235 2.25 -8.59 18.54
CA VAL A 235 1.51 -7.34 18.70
C VAL A 235 0.18 -7.45 17.99
N SER A 236 -0.90 -7.41 18.76
CA SER A 236 -2.27 -7.61 18.31
C SER A 236 -3.11 -6.34 18.33
N GLY A 237 -4.29 -6.37 17.71
CA GLY A 237 -5.24 -5.26 17.79
C GLY A 237 -5.85 -5.05 19.19
N ALA A 238 -5.79 -6.07 20.06
CA ALA A 238 -6.32 -6.03 21.42
C ALA A 238 -5.37 -5.35 22.41
N ASP A 239 -4.07 -5.23 22.07
CA ASP A 239 -3.09 -4.59 22.95
C ASP A 239 -3.37 -3.09 23.05
N SER A 240 -3.05 -2.50 24.21
CA SER A 240 -3.12 -1.04 24.37
C SER A 240 -2.10 -0.33 23.47
N ASP A 241 -2.31 0.95 23.20
CA ASP A 241 -1.40 1.69 22.36
C ASP A 241 0.00 1.79 22.98
N GLU A 242 0.07 1.91 24.33
CA GLU A 242 1.33 1.90 25.09
C GLU A 242 2.06 0.56 24.96
N ALA A 243 1.35 -0.57 25.06
CA ALA A 243 1.95 -1.90 24.92
C ALA A 243 2.48 -2.16 23.49
N LYS A 244 1.78 -1.63 22.47
CA LYS A 244 2.26 -1.68 21.08
C LYS A 244 3.53 -0.85 20.89
N GLU A 245 3.54 0.38 21.43
CA GLU A 245 4.67 1.29 21.32
C GLU A 245 5.91 0.68 22.00
N GLU A 246 5.76 0.16 23.24
CA GLU A 246 6.82 -0.55 23.96
C GLU A 246 7.39 -1.73 23.16
N ALA A 247 6.54 -2.58 22.59
CA ALA A 247 6.98 -3.73 21.81
C ALA A 247 7.72 -3.32 20.53
N TYR A 248 7.25 -2.28 19.83
CA TYR A 248 7.90 -1.78 18.62
C TYR A 248 9.25 -1.12 18.93
N GLU A 249 9.35 -0.40 20.05
CA GLU A 249 10.59 0.22 20.49
C GLU A 249 11.61 -0.84 20.96
N ALA A 250 11.17 -1.86 21.70
CA ALA A 250 11.98 -2.99 22.08
C ALA A 250 12.53 -3.76 20.88
N PHE A 251 11.74 -3.92 19.80
CA PHE A 251 12.22 -4.51 18.56
C PHE A 251 13.19 -3.58 17.81
N ALA A 252 12.87 -2.30 17.69
CA ALA A 252 13.73 -1.33 17.01
C ALA A 252 15.10 -1.16 17.68
N SER A 253 15.16 -1.29 19.00
CA SER A 253 16.39 -1.26 19.80
C SER A 253 17.12 -2.61 19.89
N GLY A 254 16.56 -3.68 19.31
CA GLY A 254 17.15 -5.02 19.33
C GLY A 254 17.02 -5.78 20.66
N GLN A 255 16.15 -5.33 21.57
CA GLN A 255 15.87 -6.00 22.84
C GLN A 255 15.07 -7.32 22.65
N ILE A 256 14.25 -7.36 21.60
CA ILE A 256 13.56 -8.58 21.17
C ILE A 256 14.01 -8.94 19.74
N ARG A 257 14.11 -10.24 19.48
CA ARG A 257 14.60 -10.75 18.20
C ARG A 257 13.56 -10.70 17.09
N GLY A 258 12.33 -11.03 17.41
CA GLY A 258 11.26 -11.16 16.42
C GLY A 258 10.00 -10.42 16.82
N ILE A 259 9.30 -9.88 15.79
CA ILE A 259 7.97 -9.32 15.96
C ILE A 259 6.98 -10.05 15.05
N VAL A 260 5.84 -10.42 15.62
CA VAL A 260 4.71 -11.01 14.92
C VAL A 260 3.54 -10.06 15.00
N THR A 261 3.06 -9.56 13.86
CA THR A 261 1.96 -8.60 13.84
C THR A 261 1.23 -8.58 12.48
N LYS A 262 0.16 -7.83 12.39
CA LYS A 262 -0.58 -7.64 11.14
C LYS A 262 -0.15 -6.37 10.43
N PRO A 263 -0.08 -6.35 9.08
CA PRO A 263 0.26 -5.13 8.34
C PRO A 263 -0.66 -3.95 8.69
N LYS A 264 -1.93 -4.19 8.97
CA LYS A 264 -2.87 -3.14 9.41
C LYS A 264 -2.52 -2.48 10.74
N ILE A 265 -1.72 -3.15 11.58
CA ILE A 265 -1.35 -2.68 12.92
C ILE A 265 0.06 -2.09 12.90
N GLY A 266 1.03 -2.78 12.32
CA GLY A 266 2.46 -2.46 12.42
C GLY A 266 3.11 -1.96 11.13
N ALA A 267 2.40 -1.91 9.99
CA ALA A 267 3.04 -1.50 8.74
C ALA A 267 3.06 0.03 8.50
N TRP A 268 2.74 0.85 9.49
CA TRP A 268 2.65 2.30 9.35
C TRP A 268 3.65 3.01 10.26
N GLY A 269 4.43 3.95 9.69
CA GLY A 269 5.29 4.89 10.43
C GLY A 269 6.55 4.33 11.10
N LEU A 270 6.78 3.01 11.10
CA LEU A 270 7.89 2.36 11.83
C LEU A 270 9.16 2.20 10.98
N ASN A 271 10.32 2.14 11.64
CA ASN A 271 11.64 2.00 11.04
C ASN A 271 12.38 0.82 11.66
N TRP A 272 12.62 -0.23 10.85
CA TRP A 272 13.28 -1.45 11.31
C TRP A 272 14.46 -1.86 10.40
N GLN A 273 15.36 -0.91 10.10
CA GLN A 273 16.54 -1.17 9.25
C GLN A 273 17.53 -2.16 9.85
N HIS A 274 17.48 -2.39 11.17
CA HIS A 274 18.28 -3.43 11.84
C HIS A 274 17.82 -4.84 11.46
N CYS A 275 16.60 -4.99 10.94
CA CYS A 275 16.04 -6.25 10.49
C CYS A 275 16.19 -6.39 8.97
N ALA A 276 16.68 -7.53 8.52
CA ALA A 276 16.86 -7.85 7.11
C ALA A 276 16.07 -9.11 6.68
N HIS A 277 15.28 -9.69 7.56
CA HIS A 277 14.45 -10.86 7.28
C HIS A 277 12.97 -10.57 7.53
N VAL A 278 12.19 -10.65 6.49
CA VAL A 278 10.75 -10.44 6.52
C VAL A 278 10.05 -11.72 6.09
N VAL A 279 9.11 -12.21 6.89
CA VAL A 279 8.25 -13.32 6.52
C VAL A 279 6.83 -12.79 6.40
N SER A 280 6.13 -13.12 5.34
CA SER A 280 4.76 -12.63 5.12
C SER A 280 3.86 -13.73 4.58
N PHE A 281 2.71 -13.93 5.21
CA PHE A 281 1.64 -14.67 4.57
C PHE A 281 1.07 -13.85 3.42
N VAL A 282 0.67 -14.51 2.33
CA VAL A 282 0.16 -13.82 1.15
C VAL A 282 -1.21 -13.17 1.40
N SER A 283 -1.46 -12.03 0.76
CA SER A 283 -2.75 -11.35 0.78
C SER A 283 -3.04 -10.65 -0.55
N HIS A 284 -4.29 -10.30 -0.79
CA HIS A 284 -4.68 -9.55 -1.99
C HIS A 284 -4.26 -8.07 -1.97
N SER A 285 -3.75 -7.57 -0.83
CA SER A 285 -3.40 -6.16 -0.67
C SER A 285 -1.93 -5.90 -0.98
N TYR A 286 -1.64 -5.46 -2.19
CA TYR A 286 -0.29 -5.02 -2.57
C TYR A 286 0.19 -3.85 -1.71
N GLU A 287 -0.68 -2.91 -1.37
CA GLU A 287 -0.36 -1.79 -0.49
C GLU A 287 0.16 -2.25 0.88
N GLN A 288 -0.56 -3.17 1.54
CA GLN A 288 -0.13 -3.70 2.84
C GLN A 288 1.20 -4.45 2.73
N TYR A 289 1.37 -5.24 1.69
CA TYR A 289 2.63 -5.93 1.42
C TYR A 289 3.78 -4.93 1.20
N TYR A 290 3.58 -3.95 0.34
CA TYR A 290 4.57 -2.92 0.05
C TYR A 290 4.97 -2.16 1.32
N GLN A 291 4.01 -1.68 2.10
CA GLN A 291 4.26 -0.97 3.36
C GLN A 291 4.97 -1.85 4.38
N ALA A 292 4.59 -3.12 4.50
CA ALA A 292 5.21 -4.09 5.40
C ALA A 292 6.69 -4.31 5.07
N VAL A 293 7.03 -4.54 3.81
CA VAL A 293 8.42 -4.74 3.35
C VAL A 293 9.23 -3.45 3.57
N ARG A 294 8.65 -2.29 3.34
CA ARG A 294 9.30 -0.97 3.50
C ARG A 294 9.61 -0.60 4.96
N ARG A 295 9.20 -1.39 5.94
CA ARG A 295 9.69 -1.21 7.34
C ARG A 295 11.15 -1.61 7.47
N CYS A 296 11.59 -2.63 6.75
CA CYS A 296 12.95 -3.16 6.75
C CYS A 296 13.76 -2.71 5.53
N TRP A 297 13.17 -2.75 4.33
CA TRP A 297 13.83 -2.38 3.08
C TRP A 297 13.60 -0.90 2.76
N ARG A 298 14.40 -0.06 3.38
CA ARG A 298 14.27 1.40 3.27
C ARG A 298 15.63 2.10 3.37
N PHE A 299 15.65 3.40 3.14
CA PHE A 299 16.85 4.22 3.28
C PHE A 299 17.52 4.00 4.65
N GLY A 300 18.83 3.75 4.63
CA GLY A 300 19.62 3.37 5.81
C GLY A 300 19.81 1.87 6.01
N GLN A 301 19.11 1.02 5.27
CA GLN A 301 19.41 -0.42 5.22
C GLN A 301 20.72 -0.66 4.46
N THR A 302 21.59 -1.48 5.04
CA THR A 302 22.93 -1.80 4.47
C THR A 302 23.08 -3.26 4.05
N ARG A 303 22.12 -4.11 4.40
CA ARG A 303 22.10 -5.55 4.09
C ARG A 303 21.03 -5.87 3.07
N GLU A 304 21.24 -6.90 2.29
CA GLU A 304 20.19 -7.51 1.47
C GLU A 304 19.00 -7.88 2.36
N VAL A 305 17.79 -7.55 1.91
CA VAL A 305 16.57 -7.88 2.64
C VAL A 305 15.91 -9.08 1.98
N VAL A 306 15.75 -10.14 2.75
CA VAL A 306 15.06 -11.35 2.32
C VAL A 306 13.59 -11.27 2.74
N VAL A 307 12.72 -11.54 1.79
CA VAL A 307 11.26 -11.62 2.01
C VAL A 307 10.80 -13.03 1.66
N ASP A 308 10.43 -13.79 2.68
CA ASP A 308 9.84 -15.12 2.51
C ASP A 308 8.32 -15.02 2.44
N LEU A 309 7.74 -15.31 1.27
CA LEU A 309 6.31 -15.32 1.04
C LEU A 309 5.74 -16.72 1.26
N ILE A 310 4.85 -16.86 2.23
CA ILE A 310 4.24 -18.12 2.61
C ILE A 310 2.82 -18.20 2.05
N ALA A 311 2.56 -19.19 1.21
CA ALA A 311 1.26 -19.45 0.62
C ALA A 311 0.90 -20.93 0.71
N ALA A 312 -0.35 -21.27 0.94
CA ALA A 312 -0.86 -22.60 0.71
C ALA A 312 -1.12 -22.83 -0.79
N GLU A 313 -1.17 -24.08 -1.22
CA GLU A 313 -1.46 -24.41 -2.63
C GLU A 313 -2.77 -23.79 -3.13
N GLY A 314 -3.82 -23.79 -2.32
CA GLY A 314 -5.09 -23.15 -2.66
C GLY A 314 -5.02 -21.62 -2.81
N GLU A 315 -3.96 -20.98 -2.32
CA GLU A 315 -3.76 -19.53 -2.39
C GLU A 315 -2.93 -19.05 -3.60
N ARG A 316 -2.66 -19.92 -4.59
CA ARG A 316 -1.92 -19.53 -5.82
C ARG A 316 -2.50 -18.29 -6.50
N GLY A 317 -3.84 -18.20 -6.57
CA GLY A 317 -4.53 -17.03 -7.15
C GLY A 317 -4.32 -15.74 -6.37
N VAL A 318 -4.18 -15.82 -5.04
CA VAL A 318 -3.85 -14.65 -4.19
C VAL A 318 -2.47 -14.11 -4.53
N LYS A 319 -1.49 -15.00 -4.66
CA LYS A 319 -0.11 -14.67 -5.01
C LYS A 319 0.00 -14.06 -6.41
N GLU A 320 -0.64 -14.68 -7.41
CA GLU A 320 -0.66 -14.15 -8.77
C GLU A 320 -1.29 -12.76 -8.84
N ASN A 321 -2.36 -12.53 -8.07
CA ASN A 321 -2.98 -11.21 -7.98
C ASN A 321 -2.06 -10.17 -7.32
N LEU A 322 -1.31 -10.55 -6.28
CA LEU A 322 -0.32 -9.69 -5.65
C LEU A 322 0.77 -9.26 -6.64
N ARG A 323 1.34 -10.22 -7.38
CA ARG A 323 2.34 -9.96 -8.43
C ARG A 323 1.81 -9.08 -9.55
N ARG A 324 0.59 -9.35 -10.02
CA ARG A 324 -0.08 -8.53 -11.05
C ARG A 324 -0.24 -7.08 -10.61
N LYS A 325 -0.65 -6.84 -9.36
CA LYS A 325 -0.78 -5.49 -8.79
C LYS A 325 0.57 -4.80 -8.65
N GLY A 326 1.61 -5.51 -8.20
CA GLY A 326 2.97 -4.98 -8.15
C GLY A 326 3.47 -4.53 -9.51
N ALA A 327 3.34 -5.39 -10.53
CA ALA A 327 3.72 -5.06 -11.89
C ALA A 327 2.89 -3.87 -12.48
N ALA A 328 1.62 -3.74 -12.11
CA ALA A 328 0.80 -2.60 -12.51
C ALA A 328 1.28 -1.29 -11.84
N ALA A 329 1.61 -1.33 -10.55
CA ALA A 329 2.17 -0.19 -9.84
C ALA A 329 3.52 0.27 -10.44
N ASP A 330 4.38 -0.67 -10.81
CA ASP A 330 5.67 -0.37 -11.46
C ASP A 330 5.49 0.28 -12.83
N ARG A 331 4.59 -0.25 -13.67
CA ARG A 331 4.27 0.36 -14.96
C ARG A 331 3.71 1.78 -14.81
N MET A 332 2.78 1.97 -13.87
CA MET A 332 2.22 3.30 -13.57
C MET A 332 3.33 4.28 -13.20
N PHE A 333 4.21 3.88 -12.29
CA PHE A 333 5.27 4.74 -11.82
C PHE A 333 6.25 5.10 -12.94
N THR A 334 6.63 4.13 -13.75
CA THR A 334 7.51 4.34 -14.93
C THR A 334 6.88 5.31 -15.91
N ALA A 335 5.59 5.18 -16.21
CA ALA A 335 4.87 6.09 -17.09
C ALA A 335 4.82 7.51 -16.50
N LEU A 336 4.54 7.66 -15.20
CA LEU A 336 4.52 8.96 -14.52
C LEU A 336 5.89 9.66 -14.60
N VAL A 337 6.97 8.96 -14.27
CA VAL A 337 8.32 9.53 -14.29
C VAL A 337 8.72 9.92 -15.72
N ALA A 338 8.43 9.09 -16.70
CA ALA A 338 8.73 9.39 -18.12
C ALA A 338 8.02 10.66 -18.60
N HIS A 339 6.70 10.75 -18.40
CA HIS A 339 5.92 11.93 -18.82
C HIS A 339 6.21 13.19 -17.99
N MET A 340 6.54 13.03 -16.71
CA MET A 340 6.98 14.15 -15.86
C MET A 340 8.30 14.74 -16.36
N ASN A 341 9.27 13.91 -16.77
CA ASN A 341 10.55 14.36 -17.29
C ASN A 341 10.41 15.04 -18.66
N ASP A 342 9.53 14.57 -19.53
CA ASP A 342 9.20 15.24 -20.77
C ASP A 342 8.59 16.63 -20.54
N ALA A 343 7.66 16.75 -19.60
CA ALA A 343 7.07 18.03 -19.21
C ALA A 343 8.12 19.01 -18.63
N ARG A 344 9.08 18.50 -17.83
CA ARG A 344 10.20 19.32 -17.30
C ARG A 344 11.13 19.80 -18.42
N ARG A 345 11.45 18.96 -19.40
CA ARG A 345 12.27 19.36 -20.56
C ARG A 345 11.61 20.50 -21.35
N ILE A 346 10.30 20.47 -21.54
CA ILE A 346 9.56 21.56 -22.18
C ILE A 346 9.64 22.85 -21.36
N VAL A 347 9.51 22.78 -20.05
CA VAL A 347 9.65 23.94 -19.14
C VAL A 347 11.09 24.48 -19.14
N GLN A 348 12.10 23.60 -19.17
CA GLN A 348 13.50 24.01 -19.25
C GLN A 348 13.87 24.64 -20.61
N ALA A 349 13.26 24.20 -21.70
CA ALA A 349 13.44 24.80 -23.03
C ALA A 349 12.87 26.23 -23.10
N ASN A 350 11.87 26.55 -22.29
CA ASN A 350 11.34 27.89 -22.09
C ASN A 350 12.03 28.63 -20.91
N SER A 351 13.32 28.43 -20.73
CA SER A 351 14.11 28.93 -19.61
C SER A 351 13.91 30.43 -19.37
N PHE A 352 13.19 30.76 -18.31
CA PHE A 352 13.25 32.08 -17.73
C PHE A 352 14.63 32.26 -17.13
N THR A 353 15.39 33.22 -17.64
CA THR A 353 16.71 33.62 -17.15
C THR A 353 16.70 34.38 -15.83
N LYS A 354 15.58 34.42 -15.13
CA LYS A 354 15.50 35.01 -13.77
C LYS A 354 15.85 33.95 -12.73
N PRO A 355 16.82 34.22 -11.84
CA PRO A 355 17.05 33.36 -10.67
C PRO A 355 15.75 33.23 -9.86
N LEU A 356 15.38 32.02 -9.51
CA LEU A 356 14.33 31.75 -8.53
C LEU A 356 14.87 32.24 -7.18
N GLU A 357 14.42 33.42 -6.74
CA GLU A 357 14.62 33.82 -5.35
C GLU A 357 13.79 32.91 -4.46
N ALA A 358 14.45 32.25 -3.50
CA ALA A 358 13.75 31.49 -2.50
C ALA A 358 12.81 32.44 -1.71
N PRO A 359 11.55 32.06 -1.49
CA PRO A 359 10.62 32.87 -0.70
C PRO A 359 11.21 33.12 0.68
N ALA A 360 11.02 34.31 1.23
CA ALA A 360 11.59 34.74 2.52
C ALA A 360 11.13 33.91 3.74
N TRP A 361 10.19 32.95 3.52
CA TRP A 361 9.70 32.03 4.53
C TRP A 361 10.33 30.63 4.44
N LEU A 362 11.21 30.35 3.48
CA LEU A 362 12.01 29.17 3.34
C LEU A 362 13.36 29.36 4.01
#